data_5cae3f4ca7cca33f01e0f6014d5a7684
#
_entry.id   5cae3f4ca7cca33f01e0f6014d5a7684
#
_cell.length_a   1.000
_cell.length_b   1.000
_cell.length_c   1.000
_cell.angle_alpha   90.00
_cell.angle_beta   90.00
_cell.angle_gamma   90.00
#
_symmetry.space_group_name_H-M   'P 1'
#
loop_
_entity.id
_entity.type
_entity.pdbx_description
1 polymer ?
#
loop_
_entity_poly.entity_id
_entity_poly.type
_entity_poly.pdbx_seq_one_letter_code
_entity_poly.pdbx_strand_id
1 'polypeptide(L)'
;MAAYLKSIDSKHLLEIGLEGFYGESRQQYNPNSNLDVTDFIANNQIPNIDVATIHLYPESWLPSTNKTEAEQLAFVDKWIKSHVLNSNAVLEKPIVISEFGKSYKLEGYSLGKRNKYFQKTYDDVYNSARLGGPFVGELFWQLITPGMDNMADGYNVVLEQSPSTASIIAEQSKRLLSLSLY
;
A
#
# COMPACT_ATOMS: atom_id res chain seq x y z
N MET A 1 -6.38 22.65 7.72
CA MET A 1 -6.56 22.32 6.28
C MET A 1 -7.72 21.36 6.08
N ALA A 2 -7.77 20.19 6.73
CA ALA A 2 -8.83 19.18 6.51
C ALA A 2 -10.26 19.74 6.66
N ALA A 3 -10.57 20.44 7.75
CA ALA A 3 -11.88 21.07 7.95
C ALA A 3 -12.24 22.08 6.85
N TYR A 4 -11.25 22.81 6.35
CA TYR A 4 -11.47 23.75 5.25
C TYR A 4 -11.82 23.03 3.95
N LEU A 5 -11.09 21.95 3.60
CA LEU A 5 -11.41 21.15 2.42
C LEU A 5 -12.81 20.54 2.50
N LYS A 6 -13.19 20.02 3.67
CA LYS A 6 -14.54 19.48 3.91
C LYS A 6 -15.65 20.54 3.90
N SER A 7 -15.32 21.79 4.13
CA SER A 7 -16.30 22.90 3.98
C SER A 7 -16.59 23.23 2.51
N ILE A 8 -15.65 22.89 1.61
CA ILE A 8 -15.81 23.06 0.16
C ILE A 8 -16.45 21.81 -0.45
N ASP A 9 -15.94 20.65 -0.08
CA ASP A 9 -16.41 19.34 -0.56
C ASP A 9 -16.62 18.37 0.61
N SER A 10 -17.86 18.21 1.01
CA SER A 10 -18.25 17.31 2.09
C SER A 10 -18.55 15.88 1.63
N LYS A 11 -18.56 15.62 0.31
CA LYS A 11 -19.00 14.34 -0.25
C LYS A 11 -17.86 13.35 -0.49
N HIS A 12 -16.69 13.84 -0.93
CA HIS A 12 -15.56 12.97 -1.21
C HIS A 12 -14.79 12.63 0.08
N LEU A 13 -14.22 11.42 0.10
CA LEU A 13 -13.34 11.00 1.17
C LEU A 13 -12.04 11.82 1.11
N LEU A 14 -11.49 12.13 2.28
CA LEU A 14 -10.25 12.88 2.42
C LEU A 14 -9.18 11.99 3.08
N GLU A 15 -8.01 11.95 2.47
CA GLU A 15 -6.82 11.29 2.99
C GLU A 15 -5.62 12.26 2.96
N ILE A 16 -4.51 11.90 3.59
CA ILE A 16 -3.34 12.80 3.71
C ILE A 16 -2.25 12.45 2.68
N GLY A 17 -2.24 11.25 2.12
CA GLY A 17 -1.22 10.79 1.16
C GLY A 17 0.10 10.43 1.83
N LEU A 18 0.07 9.80 3.00
CA LEU A 18 1.27 9.43 3.74
C LEU A 18 1.75 8.02 3.39
N GLU A 19 3.07 7.84 3.44
CA GLU A 19 3.71 6.52 3.28
C GLU A 19 3.43 5.55 4.44
N GLY A 20 2.99 6.06 5.60
CA GLY A 20 2.62 5.25 6.75
C GLY A 20 3.71 5.12 7.83
N PHE A 21 4.81 5.87 7.75
CA PHE A 21 5.83 5.82 8.78
C PHE A 21 5.29 6.26 10.14
N TYR A 22 5.71 5.55 11.17
CA TYR A 22 5.35 5.86 12.55
C TYR A 22 6.29 6.90 13.15
N GLY A 23 5.77 7.75 13.99
CA GLY A 23 6.53 8.69 14.80
C GLY A 23 7.35 7.99 15.90
N GLU A 24 8.01 8.79 16.75
CA GLU A 24 8.99 8.37 17.75
C GLU A 24 8.50 7.24 18.66
N SER A 25 7.25 7.28 19.10
CA SER A 25 6.70 6.29 20.03
C SER A 25 6.56 4.88 19.46
N ARG A 26 6.61 4.73 18.13
CA ARG A 26 6.40 3.47 17.41
C ARG A 26 7.41 3.23 16.29
N GLN A 27 8.52 3.95 16.27
CA GLN A 27 9.53 3.84 15.22
C GLN A 27 10.10 2.42 15.01
N GLN A 28 9.97 1.52 16.00
CA GLN A 28 10.39 0.12 15.87
C GLN A 28 9.58 -0.66 14.79
N TYR A 29 8.47 -0.12 14.32
CA TYR A 29 7.70 -0.69 13.21
C TYR A 29 8.17 -0.19 11.85
N ASN A 30 8.89 0.94 11.82
CA ASN A 30 9.44 1.49 10.59
C ASN A 30 10.55 0.60 9.99
N PRO A 31 10.78 0.67 8.67
CA PRO A 31 11.96 0.07 8.06
C PRO A 31 13.22 0.57 8.76
N ASN A 32 14.09 -0.37 9.16
CA ASN A 32 15.34 -0.05 9.88
C ASN A 32 15.16 0.71 11.20
N SER A 33 13.96 0.74 11.77
CA SER A 33 13.61 1.56 12.93
C SER A 33 13.96 3.05 12.75
N ASN A 34 13.95 3.53 11.51
CA ASN A 34 14.20 4.93 11.21
C ASN A 34 13.07 5.80 11.73
N LEU A 35 13.43 6.98 12.22
CA LEU A 35 12.47 8.04 12.49
C LEU A 35 12.25 8.84 11.21
N ASP A 36 11.00 8.94 10.81
CA ASP A 36 10.56 9.85 9.76
C ASP A 36 9.93 11.10 10.37
N VAL A 37 9.76 12.14 9.56
CA VAL A 37 9.10 13.39 9.98
C VAL A 37 7.58 13.25 10.05
N THR A 38 7.03 12.13 9.58
CA THR A 38 5.60 11.83 9.61
C THR A 38 5.25 10.93 10.80
N ASP A 39 4.00 10.94 11.21
CA ASP A 39 3.47 10.03 12.22
C ASP A 39 2.11 9.51 11.75
N PHE A 40 2.09 8.25 11.33
CA PHE A 40 0.89 7.57 10.85
C PHE A 40 -0.30 7.74 11.80
N ILE A 41 -0.08 7.61 13.12
CA ILE A 41 -1.16 7.72 14.09
C ILE A 41 -1.61 9.18 14.23
N ALA A 42 -0.71 10.07 14.61
CA ALA A 42 -1.05 11.46 14.92
C ALA A 42 -1.66 12.18 13.72
N ASN A 43 -1.12 11.96 12.53
CA ASN A 43 -1.61 12.60 11.32
C ASN A 43 -3.01 12.09 10.92
N ASN A 44 -3.26 10.79 11.03
CA ASN A 44 -4.57 10.23 10.70
C ASN A 44 -5.63 10.41 11.79
N GLN A 45 -5.25 10.82 13.02
CA GLN A 45 -6.19 11.25 14.06
C GLN A 45 -6.76 12.65 13.84
N ILE A 46 -6.19 13.42 12.90
CA ILE A 46 -6.71 14.75 12.56
C ILE A 46 -8.20 14.63 12.17
N PRO A 47 -9.08 15.46 12.75
CA PRO A 47 -10.49 15.48 12.40
C PRO A 47 -10.72 15.71 10.90
N ASN A 48 -11.73 15.04 10.33
CA ASN A 48 -12.11 15.10 8.92
C ASN A 48 -11.15 14.39 7.94
N ILE A 49 -10.17 13.66 8.41
CA ILE A 49 -9.48 12.65 7.61
C ILE A 49 -10.32 11.37 7.70
N ASP A 50 -10.74 10.84 6.56
CA ASP A 50 -11.68 9.73 6.48
C ASP A 50 -10.97 8.38 6.32
N VAL A 51 -9.84 8.36 5.62
CA VAL A 51 -9.09 7.16 5.23
C VAL A 51 -7.62 7.36 5.54
N ALA A 52 -7.00 6.35 6.12
CA ALA A 52 -5.55 6.30 6.30
C ALA A 52 -4.88 5.63 5.09
N THR A 53 -3.69 6.09 4.73
CA THR A 53 -2.90 5.53 3.63
C THR A 53 -1.54 5.05 4.09
N ILE A 54 -1.04 4.03 3.40
CA ILE A 54 0.33 3.53 3.51
C ILE A 54 0.89 3.22 2.12
N HIS A 55 2.22 3.25 2.01
CA HIS A 55 2.94 2.69 0.88
C HIS A 55 3.61 1.37 1.26
N LEU A 56 4.16 0.64 0.27
CA LEU A 56 4.80 -0.64 0.52
C LEU A 56 5.91 -0.94 -0.51
N TYR A 57 7.16 -0.60 -0.14
CA TYR A 57 8.35 -0.78 -0.97
C TYR A 57 9.49 -1.49 -0.20
N PRO A 58 9.31 -2.76 0.22
CA PRO A 58 10.28 -3.45 1.07
C PRO A 58 11.69 -3.53 0.47
N GLU A 59 11.78 -3.64 -0.85
CA GLU A 59 13.05 -3.74 -1.56
C GLU A 59 13.87 -2.43 -1.58
N SER A 60 13.19 -1.28 -1.43
CA SER A 60 13.83 0.04 -1.34
C SER A 60 14.09 0.47 0.09
N TRP A 61 13.21 0.06 1.00
CA TRP A 61 13.24 0.49 2.39
C TRP A 61 14.16 -0.34 3.30
N LEU A 62 14.29 -1.64 3.02
CA LEU A 62 15.14 -2.50 3.83
C LEU A 62 16.63 -2.32 3.48
N PRO A 63 17.55 -2.43 4.47
CA PRO A 63 18.97 -2.36 4.22
C PRO A 63 19.43 -3.48 3.27
N SER A 64 20.55 -3.25 2.59
CA SER A 64 21.12 -4.21 1.63
C SER A 64 21.44 -5.58 2.24
N THR A 65 21.65 -5.67 3.54
CA THR A 65 21.88 -6.90 4.30
C THR A 65 20.61 -7.76 4.46
N ASN A 66 19.41 -7.19 4.26
CA ASN A 66 18.12 -7.85 4.50
C ASN A 66 17.27 -7.85 3.22
N LYS A 67 17.84 -8.29 2.10
CA LYS A 67 17.13 -8.25 0.80
C LYS A 67 16.73 -9.60 0.24
N THR A 68 16.77 -10.66 1.03
CA THR A 68 16.18 -11.93 0.60
C THR A 68 14.66 -11.79 0.44
N GLU A 69 14.08 -12.57 -0.47
CA GLU A 69 12.62 -12.54 -0.66
C GLU A 69 11.86 -12.87 0.62
N ALA A 70 12.38 -13.80 1.43
CA ALA A 70 11.79 -14.17 2.71
C ALA A 70 11.77 -13.01 3.70
N GLU A 71 12.85 -12.26 3.81
CA GLU A 71 12.95 -11.08 4.69
C GLU A 71 12.05 -9.93 4.23
N GLN A 72 11.97 -9.71 2.90
CA GLN A 72 11.03 -8.74 2.35
C GLN A 72 9.57 -9.10 2.68
N LEU A 73 9.18 -10.37 2.52
CA LEU A 73 7.83 -10.84 2.83
C LEU A 73 7.54 -10.77 4.34
N ALA A 74 8.50 -11.11 5.20
CA ALA A 74 8.35 -10.98 6.65
C ALA A 74 8.16 -9.51 7.08
N PHE A 75 8.87 -8.58 6.42
CA PHE A 75 8.65 -7.16 6.63
C PHE A 75 7.26 -6.73 6.18
N VAL A 76 6.81 -7.18 5.00
CA VAL A 76 5.44 -6.91 4.50
C VAL A 76 4.40 -7.34 5.51
N ASP A 77 4.50 -8.56 6.03
CA ASP A 77 3.57 -9.07 7.04
C ASP A 77 3.57 -8.22 8.32
N LYS A 78 4.75 -7.85 8.81
CA LYS A 78 4.89 -7.00 10.00
C LYS A 78 4.28 -5.61 9.75
N TRP A 79 4.56 -5.01 8.60
CA TRP A 79 4.10 -3.67 8.22
C TRP A 79 2.57 -3.63 8.13
N ILE A 80 1.98 -4.51 7.33
CA ILE A 80 0.52 -4.61 7.16
C ILE A 80 -0.15 -4.88 8.51
N LYS A 81 0.32 -5.88 9.26
CA LYS A 81 -0.26 -6.23 10.56
C LYS A 81 -0.24 -5.07 11.55
N SER A 82 0.86 -4.31 11.63
CA SER A 82 0.96 -3.15 12.53
C SER A 82 -0.07 -2.09 12.17
N HIS A 83 -0.19 -1.77 10.88
CA HIS A 83 -1.12 -0.75 10.40
C HIS A 83 -2.57 -1.17 10.56
N VAL A 84 -2.90 -2.42 10.22
CA VAL A 84 -4.25 -2.98 10.45
C VAL A 84 -4.64 -2.92 11.92
N LEU A 85 -3.76 -3.33 12.83
CA LEU A 85 -4.02 -3.26 14.27
C LEU A 85 -4.24 -1.83 14.75
N ASN A 86 -3.41 -0.89 14.29
CA ASN A 86 -3.53 0.51 14.70
C ASN A 86 -4.73 1.20 14.04
N SER A 87 -5.04 0.90 12.78
CA SER A 87 -6.25 1.40 12.14
C SER A 87 -7.51 0.93 12.84
N ASN A 88 -7.55 -0.34 13.23
CA ASN A 88 -8.73 -0.91 13.92
C ASN A 88 -8.87 -0.40 15.37
N ALA A 89 -7.77 -0.37 16.14
CA ALA A 89 -7.82 -0.14 17.58
C ALA A 89 -7.62 1.31 18.02
N VAL A 90 -7.03 2.15 17.17
CA VAL A 90 -6.64 3.53 17.53
C VAL A 90 -7.26 4.57 16.62
N LEU A 91 -7.25 4.33 15.31
CA LEU A 91 -7.78 5.28 14.34
C LEU A 91 -9.28 5.09 14.10
N GLU A 92 -9.76 3.85 14.19
CA GLU A 92 -11.14 3.45 13.82
C GLU A 92 -11.50 3.90 12.40
N LYS A 93 -10.53 3.78 11.46
CA LYS A 93 -10.63 4.22 10.08
C LYS A 93 -10.20 3.13 9.12
N PRO A 94 -10.78 3.09 7.91
CA PRO A 94 -10.27 2.25 6.85
C PRO A 94 -8.85 2.66 6.46
N ILE A 95 -8.09 1.69 5.96
CA ILE A 95 -6.72 1.87 5.47
C ILE A 95 -6.60 1.35 4.04
N VAL A 96 -5.87 2.09 3.22
CA VAL A 96 -5.58 1.76 1.82
C VAL A 96 -4.07 1.75 1.61
N ILE A 97 -3.53 0.76 0.91
CA ILE A 97 -2.20 0.90 0.30
C ILE A 97 -2.36 1.80 -0.92
N SER A 98 -1.92 3.03 -0.83
CA SER A 98 -2.00 3.99 -1.93
C SER A 98 -0.87 3.84 -2.94
N GLU A 99 0.21 3.15 -2.56
CA GLU A 99 1.28 2.76 -3.48
C GLU A 99 1.94 1.44 -3.06
N PHE A 100 2.11 0.54 -3.99
CA PHE A 100 3.00 -0.62 -3.87
C PHE A 100 3.49 -1.07 -5.24
N GLY A 101 4.65 -1.71 -5.28
CA GLY A 101 5.21 -2.20 -6.53
C GLY A 101 6.46 -3.02 -6.34
N LYS A 102 7.01 -3.53 -7.45
CA LYS A 102 8.29 -4.22 -7.49
C LYS A 102 9.09 -3.76 -8.70
N SER A 103 10.24 -3.13 -8.44
CA SER A 103 11.06 -2.54 -9.50
C SER A 103 11.85 -3.58 -10.29
N TYR A 104 11.74 -3.50 -11.62
CA TYR A 104 12.55 -4.34 -12.50
C TYR A 104 14.01 -3.87 -12.62
N LYS A 105 14.33 -2.69 -12.10
CA LYS A 105 15.70 -2.15 -12.08
C LYS A 105 16.55 -2.73 -10.94
N LEU A 106 15.93 -3.38 -9.96
CA LEU A 106 16.63 -3.92 -8.81
C LEU A 106 17.12 -5.36 -9.06
N GLU A 107 18.27 -5.67 -8.51
CA GLU A 107 18.89 -6.99 -8.61
C GLU A 107 17.94 -8.09 -8.11
N GLY A 108 17.95 -9.21 -8.81
CA GLY A 108 17.13 -10.36 -8.49
C GLY A 108 15.65 -10.23 -8.85
N TYR A 109 15.25 -9.19 -9.58
CA TYR A 109 13.89 -9.08 -10.11
C TYR A 109 13.57 -10.23 -11.08
N SER A 110 12.32 -10.66 -11.06
CA SER A 110 11.68 -11.43 -12.12
C SER A 110 10.19 -11.14 -12.15
N LEU A 111 9.58 -11.36 -13.31
CA LEU A 111 8.12 -11.20 -13.46
C LEU A 111 7.36 -12.11 -12.48
N GLY A 112 7.86 -13.33 -12.24
CA GLY A 112 7.24 -14.24 -11.27
C GLY A 112 7.27 -13.70 -9.84
N LYS A 113 8.38 -13.06 -9.42
CA LYS A 113 8.47 -12.42 -8.10
C LYS A 113 7.53 -11.21 -7.99
N ARG A 114 7.42 -10.39 -9.04
CA ARG A 114 6.44 -9.29 -9.07
C ARG A 114 5.02 -9.82 -8.91
N ASN A 115 4.66 -10.82 -9.70
CA ASN A 115 3.33 -11.41 -9.65
C ASN A 115 3.00 -12.02 -8.28
N LYS A 116 3.95 -12.73 -7.67
CA LYS A 116 3.80 -13.27 -6.31
C LYS A 116 3.61 -12.17 -5.27
N TYR A 117 4.35 -11.07 -5.39
CA TYR A 117 4.23 -9.92 -4.51
C TYR A 117 2.87 -9.21 -4.65
N PHE A 118 2.41 -9.00 -5.89
CA PHE A 118 1.08 -8.44 -6.16
C PHE A 118 -0.02 -9.34 -5.60
N GLN A 119 0.05 -10.65 -5.87
CA GLN A 119 -0.93 -11.61 -5.35
C GLN A 119 -0.99 -11.60 -3.82
N LYS A 120 0.18 -11.60 -3.15
CA LYS A 120 0.24 -11.53 -1.68
C LYS A 120 -0.43 -10.28 -1.14
N THR A 121 -0.09 -9.11 -1.68
CA THR A 121 -0.67 -7.83 -1.26
C THR A 121 -2.18 -7.82 -1.46
N TYR A 122 -2.65 -8.29 -2.61
CA TYR A 122 -4.07 -8.41 -2.92
C TYR A 122 -4.81 -9.38 -2.02
N ASP A 123 -4.20 -10.52 -1.69
CA ASP A 123 -4.79 -11.48 -0.76
C ASP A 123 -4.94 -10.91 0.66
N ASP A 124 -3.96 -10.13 1.12
CA ASP A 124 -4.03 -9.46 2.42
C ASP A 124 -5.18 -8.45 2.49
N VAL A 125 -5.33 -7.60 1.45
CA VAL A 125 -6.46 -6.66 1.34
C VAL A 125 -7.79 -7.39 1.28
N TYR A 126 -7.93 -8.34 0.36
CA TYR A 126 -9.17 -9.09 0.19
C TYR A 126 -9.59 -9.82 1.46
N ASN A 127 -8.66 -10.49 2.15
CA ASN A 127 -8.95 -11.22 3.38
C ASN A 127 -9.38 -10.28 4.50
N SER A 128 -8.75 -9.11 4.63
CA SER A 128 -9.18 -8.09 5.59
C SER A 128 -10.58 -7.58 5.26
N ALA A 129 -10.80 -7.10 4.03
CA ALA A 129 -12.08 -6.54 3.60
C ALA A 129 -13.22 -7.54 3.75
N ARG A 130 -13.03 -8.80 3.33
CA ARG A 130 -14.03 -9.88 3.45
C ARG A 130 -14.43 -10.18 4.89
N LEU A 131 -13.55 -9.96 5.84
CA LEU A 131 -13.79 -10.18 7.28
C LEU A 131 -14.26 -8.91 8.00
N GLY A 132 -14.54 -7.81 7.28
CA GLY A 132 -14.92 -6.54 7.87
C GLY A 132 -13.78 -5.81 8.58
N GLY A 133 -12.52 -6.15 8.25
CA GLY A 133 -11.33 -5.49 8.77
C GLY A 133 -11.08 -4.14 8.09
N PRO A 134 -10.17 -3.34 8.63
CA PRO A 134 -9.94 -1.97 8.16
C PRO A 134 -9.14 -1.87 6.86
N PHE A 135 -8.45 -2.91 6.43
CA PHE A 135 -7.63 -2.92 5.22
C PHE A 135 -8.51 -3.23 4.01
N VAL A 136 -8.87 -2.19 3.23
CA VAL A 136 -10.02 -2.25 2.31
C VAL A 136 -9.71 -1.95 0.85
N GLY A 137 -8.48 -1.54 0.52
CA GLY A 137 -8.14 -1.21 -0.86
C GLY A 137 -6.65 -1.03 -1.10
N GLU A 138 -6.30 -1.04 -2.38
CA GLU A 138 -4.93 -0.89 -2.84
C GLU A 138 -4.83 -0.25 -4.22
N LEU A 139 -3.75 0.50 -4.44
CA LEU A 139 -3.33 1.08 -5.70
C LEU A 139 -1.88 0.67 -5.96
N PHE A 140 -1.59 0.08 -7.12
CA PHE A 140 -0.22 -0.25 -7.47
C PHE A 140 0.49 0.91 -8.16
N TRP A 141 1.74 1.08 -7.90
CA TRP A 141 2.63 2.00 -8.58
C TRP A 141 3.48 1.24 -9.60
N GLN A 142 3.43 1.59 -10.90
CA GLN A 142 2.49 2.47 -11.55
C GLN A 142 2.01 1.88 -12.90
N LEU A 143 0.84 2.30 -13.35
CA LEU A 143 0.33 1.95 -14.68
C LEU A 143 0.84 2.97 -15.69
N ILE A 144 1.45 2.49 -16.78
CA ILE A 144 1.79 3.32 -17.94
C ILE A 144 1.33 2.65 -19.25
N THR A 145 1.19 3.44 -20.30
CA THR A 145 0.86 2.96 -21.64
C THR A 145 2.11 2.83 -22.52
N PRO A 146 2.08 2.02 -23.59
CA PRO A 146 3.15 2.01 -24.57
C PRO A 146 3.47 3.42 -25.09
N GLY A 147 4.75 3.73 -25.24
CA GLY A 147 5.22 5.05 -25.67
C GLY A 147 5.46 6.07 -24.55
N MET A 148 5.17 5.72 -23.30
CA MET A 148 5.47 6.56 -22.13
C MET A 148 6.75 6.13 -21.39
N ASP A 149 7.73 5.58 -22.11
CA ASP A 149 8.97 5.06 -21.50
C ASP A 149 9.78 6.12 -20.73
N ASN A 150 9.62 7.38 -21.10
CA ASN A 150 10.23 8.51 -20.39
C ASN A 150 9.67 8.74 -18.97
N MET A 151 8.51 8.14 -18.66
CA MET A 151 7.89 8.16 -17.34
C MET A 151 8.21 6.90 -16.52
N ALA A 152 8.96 5.95 -17.11
CA ALA A 152 9.26 4.67 -16.49
C ALA A 152 10.33 4.80 -15.40
N ASP A 153 9.94 4.52 -14.16
CA ASP A 153 10.81 4.56 -12.98
C ASP A 153 11.37 3.18 -12.55
N GLY A 154 10.87 2.12 -13.18
CA GLY A 154 11.21 0.72 -12.87
C GLY A 154 10.08 -0.06 -12.21
N TYR A 155 9.09 0.59 -11.66
CA TYR A 155 7.90 -0.03 -11.08
C TYR A 155 6.73 -0.18 -12.07
N ASN A 156 6.85 0.47 -13.21
CA ASN A 156 5.81 0.55 -14.22
C ASN A 156 5.31 -0.83 -14.71
N VAL A 157 4.02 -0.92 -14.86
CA VAL A 157 3.29 -2.03 -15.49
C VAL A 157 2.66 -1.52 -16.78
N VAL A 158 3.02 -2.15 -17.89
CA VAL A 158 2.33 -2.00 -19.18
C VAL A 158 1.48 -3.27 -19.35
N LEU A 159 0.15 -3.15 -19.28
CA LEU A 159 -0.75 -4.31 -19.20
C LEU A 159 -0.59 -5.24 -20.42
N GLU A 160 -0.46 -4.67 -21.61
CA GLU A 160 -0.29 -5.42 -22.87
C GLU A 160 1.02 -6.24 -22.88
N GLN A 161 2.08 -5.74 -22.21
CA GLN A 161 3.39 -6.37 -22.12
C GLN A 161 3.51 -7.29 -20.91
N SER A 162 2.53 -7.25 -19.99
CA SER A 162 2.55 -8.00 -18.74
C SER A 162 1.22 -8.74 -18.49
N PRO A 163 0.79 -9.64 -19.40
CA PRO A 163 -0.55 -10.25 -19.35
C PRO A 163 -0.81 -11.02 -18.05
N SER A 164 0.20 -11.67 -17.48
CA SER A 164 0.04 -12.37 -16.19
C SER A 164 -0.20 -11.40 -15.03
N THR A 165 0.47 -10.25 -15.00
CA THR A 165 0.20 -9.21 -13.99
C THR A 165 -1.17 -8.59 -14.22
N ALA A 166 -1.53 -8.31 -15.47
CA ALA A 166 -2.86 -7.79 -15.83
C ALA A 166 -3.99 -8.72 -15.37
N SER A 167 -3.80 -10.05 -15.51
CA SER A 167 -4.76 -11.04 -15.02
C SER A 167 -4.92 -11.00 -13.49
N ILE A 168 -3.82 -10.86 -12.74
CA ILE A 168 -3.85 -10.76 -11.27
C ILE A 168 -4.59 -9.49 -10.84
N ILE A 169 -4.32 -8.35 -11.48
CA ILE A 169 -4.99 -7.07 -11.19
C ILE A 169 -6.50 -7.19 -11.48
N ALA A 170 -6.87 -7.75 -12.64
CA ALA A 170 -8.27 -7.92 -13.02
C ALA A 170 -9.03 -8.86 -12.08
N GLU A 171 -8.39 -9.95 -11.63
CA GLU A 171 -8.99 -10.88 -10.67
C GLU A 171 -9.23 -10.22 -9.32
N GLN A 172 -8.27 -9.45 -8.82
CA GLN A 172 -8.43 -8.70 -7.57
C GLN A 172 -9.58 -7.69 -7.65
N SER A 173 -9.68 -6.95 -8.75
CA SER A 173 -10.78 -6.01 -8.97
C SER A 173 -12.15 -6.72 -8.90
N LYS A 174 -12.28 -7.89 -9.53
CA LYS A 174 -13.51 -8.70 -9.47
C LYS A 174 -13.81 -9.20 -8.06
N ARG A 175 -12.79 -9.66 -7.32
CA ARG A 175 -12.94 -10.15 -5.94
C ARG A 175 -13.47 -9.05 -5.02
N LEU A 176 -12.87 -7.85 -5.06
CA LEU A 176 -13.31 -6.71 -4.24
C LEU A 176 -14.71 -6.24 -4.64
N LEU A 177 -14.99 -6.15 -5.94
CA LEU A 177 -16.33 -5.79 -6.42
C LEU A 177 -17.40 -6.75 -5.89
N SER A 178 -17.10 -8.05 -5.79
CA SER A 178 -18.04 -9.03 -5.28
C SER A 178 -18.39 -8.84 -3.79
N LEU A 179 -17.51 -8.19 -3.00
CA LEU A 179 -17.78 -7.88 -1.60
C LEU A 179 -18.75 -6.71 -1.41
N SER A 180 -18.81 -5.80 -2.38
CA SER A 180 -19.68 -4.62 -2.32
C SER A 180 -21.13 -4.88 -2.72
N LEU A 181 -21.45 -6.11 -3.13
CA LEU A 181 -22.80 -6.52 -3.56
C LEU A 181 -23.64 -7.14 -2.43
N TYR A 182 -23.14 -7.17 -1.21
CA TYR A 182 -23.77 -7.67 -0.01
C TYR A 182 -23.70 -6.62 1.09
#